data_10bf273c32bfdf98cfae6256ada664c8
#
_entry.id   10bf273c32bfdf98cfae6256ada664c8
#
_cell.length_a   1.000
_cell.length_b   1.000
_cell.length_c   1.000
_cell.angle_alpha   90.00
_cell.angle_beta   90.00
_cell.angle_gamma   90.00
#
_symmetry.space_group_name_H-M   'P 1'
#
loop_
_entity.id
_entity.type
_entity.pdbx_description
1 polymer ?
#
loop_
_entity_poly.entity_id
_entity_poly.type
_entity_poly.pdbx_seq_one_letter_code
_entity_poly.pdbx_strand_id
1 'polypeptide(L)'
;MKPFRFLTLPSCLATMLATGAHAQSPEINFLGAGKQIVWYQDIALTEVQQSQFDKISKDIDYFGGFALNTENGAWGYTTGFFSQDLAEQAAVKICEGNARGRPCRLVAAVLPATVAPGTRNAFGFSKYKEKYYKSEFLPEVKRQKSGRYAAFAIGSRALGYDTNAKSADVAKLKARRNCEKAEAWNRKKSEISVRNAISAMDGQKCRVIEVIGPS
;
A
#
# COMPACT_ATOMS: atom_id res chain seq x y z
N MET A 1 51.23 -63.05 11.25
CA MET A 1 51.33 -61.60 11.51
C MET A 1 50.96 -60.87 10.22
N LYS A 2 49.78 -60.23 10.11
CA LYS A 2 49.33 -59.44 8.96
C LYS A 2 49.38 -57.96 9.38
N PRO A 3 49.88 -57.05 8.56
CA PRO A 3 49.93 -55.65 8.92
C PRO A 3 48.59 -55.01 8.63
N PHE A 4 48.11 -54.24 9.60
CA PHE A 4 46.90 -53.34 9.50
C PHE A 4 47.21 -52.14 8.58
N ARG A 5 46.43 -51.97 7.53
CA ARG A 5 46.45 -50.78 6.70
C ARG A 5 45.50 -49.74 7.31
N PHE A 6 46.04 -48.61 7.73
CA PHE A 6 45.25 -47.43 8.08
C PHE A 6 44.69 -46.76 6.82
N LEU A 7 43.40 -46.74 6.72
CA LEU A 7 42.69 -45.90 5.73
C LEU A 7 42.52 -44.49 6.29
N THR A 8 43.22 -43.54 5.70
CA THR A 8 43.02 -42.11 5.94
C THR A 8 41.80 -41.65 5.17
N LEU A 9 40.73 -41.24 5.86
CA LEU A 9 39.55 -40.56 5.31
C LEU A 9 39.88 -39.08 5.02
N PRO A 10 39.60 -38.57 3.82
CA PRO A 10 39.72 -37.13 3.57
C PRO A 10 38.54 -36.39 4.22
N SER A 11 38.88 -35.45 5.08
CA SER A 11 37.93 -34.54 5.73
C SER A 11 37.43 -33.52 4.68
N CYS A 12 36.27 -33.72 4.12
CA CYS A 12 35.58 -32.71 3.30
C CYS A 12 35.07 -31.58 4.21
N LEU A 13 35.81 -30.48 4.25
CA LEU A 13 35.32 -29.20 4.80
C LEU A 13 34.28 -28.66 3.83
N ALA A 14 33.02 -28.89 4.13
CA ALA A 14 31.91 -28.22 3.44
C ALA A 14 31.82 -26.76 3.94
N THR A 15 32.40 -25.84 3.18
CA THR A 15 32.17 -24.40 3.33
C THR A 15 30.70 -24.09 2.97
N MET A 16 29.83 -23.97 3.96
CA MET A 16 28.49 -23.41 3.79
C MET A 16 28.66 -21.91 3.49
N LEU A 17 28.61 -21.56 2.23
CA LEU A 17 28.36 -20.21 1.77
C LEU A 17 26.93 -19.85 2.21
N ALA A 18 26.79 -19.13 3.31
CA ALA A 18 25.55 -18.47 3.70
C ALA A 18 25.27 -17.40 2.64
N THR A 19 24.51 -17.77 1.61
CA THR A 19 23.88 -16.81 0.72
C THR A 19 22.84 -16.05 1.55
N GLY A 20 23.25 -14.88 2.05
CA GLY A 20 22.34 -13.93 2.65
C GLY A 20 21.25 -13.60 1.63
N ALA A 21 20.07 -14.14 1.84
CA ALA A 21 18.88 -13.70 1.11
C ALA A 21 18.70 -12.22 1.44
N HIS A 22 19.20 -11.35 0.59
CA HIS A 22 18.79 -9.96 0.56
C HIS A 22 17.30 -9.98 0.21
N ALA A 23 16.45 -9.81 1.22
CA ALA A 23 15.04 -9.50 0.99
C ALA A 23 15.04 -8.21 0.15
N GLN A 24 14.80 -8.35 -1.14
CA GLN A 24 14.61 -7.21 -2.03
C GLN A 24 13.47 -6.39 -1.43
N SER A 25 13.77 -5.16 -1.05
CA SER A 25 12.74 -4.19 -0.68
C SER A 25 11.76 -4.10 -1.84
N PRO A 26 10.45 -4.16 -1.60
CA PRO A 26 9.49 -4.05 -2.68
C PRO A 26 9.78 -2.76 -3.44
N GLU A 27 9.99 -2.88 -4.75
CA GLU A 27 10.29 -1.75 -5.62
C GLU A 27 9.21 -0.69 -5.47
N ILE A 28 9.61 0.54 -5.14
CA ILE A 28 8.67 1.65 -5.00
C ILE A 28 8.23 2.08 -6.39
N ASN A 29 7.03 1.69 -6.77
CA ASN A 29 6.46 2.04 -8.06
C ASN A 29 5.89 3.47 -8.04
N PHE A 30 6.47 4.34 -8.85
CA PHE A 30 5.96 5.66 -9.13
C PHE A 30 5.07 5.61 -10.37
N LEU A 31 3.76 5.76 -10.16
CA LEU A 31 2.75 5.50 -11.19
C LEU A 31 2.34 6.78 -11.97
N GLY A 32 3.20 7.77 -12.06
CA GLY A 32 3.02 8.93 -12.95
C GLY A 32 1.71 9.71 -12.76
N ALA A 33 1.45 10.60 -13.74
CA ALA A 33 0.19 11.31 -13.87
C ALA A 33 -0.68 10.62 -14.92
N GLY A 34 -1.98 10.65 -14.73
CA GLY A 34 -2.96 10.04 -15.61
C GLY A 34 -3.74 8.94 -14.92
N LYS A 35 -4.98 8.78 -15.36
CA LYS A 35 -5.90 7.80 -14.80
C LYS A 35 -6.71 7.15 -15.88
N GLN A 36 -7.18 5.95 -15.58
CA GLN A 36 -8.13 5.21 -16.39
C GLN A 36 -9.28 4.69 -15.53
N ILE A 37 -10.43 4.51 -16.15
CA ILE A 37 -11.60 3.90 -15.51
C ILE A 37 -11.72 2.48 -16.05
N VAL A 38 -11.79 1.52 -15.13
CA VAL A 38 -12.02 0.12 -15.45
C VAL A 38 -13.40 -0.25 -14.92
N TRP A 39 -14.30 -0.62 -15.84
CA TRP A 39 -15.63 -1.11 -15.52
C TRP A 39 -15.60 -2.61 -15.32
N TYR A 40 -16.16 -3.10 -14.21
CA TYR A 40 -16.21 -4.52 -13.89
C TYR A 40 -17.54 -5.20 -14.23
N GLN A 41 -18.61 -4.41 -14.32
CA GLN A 41 -19.94 -4.89 -14.59
C GLN A 41 -20.68 -3.91 -15.49
N ASP A 42 -21.49 -4.46 -16.37
CA ASP A 42 -22.42 -3.66 -17.20
C ASP A 42 -23.69 -3.38 -16.38
N ILE A 43 -23.59 -2.42 -15.48
CA ILE A 43 -24.72 -1.96 -14.65
C ILE A 43 -25.11 -0.56 -15.11
N ALA A 44 -26.35 -0.42 -15.51
CA ALA A 44 -26.91 0.89 -15.82
C ALA A 44 -26.99 1.74 -14.55
N LEU A 45 -26.24 2.82 -14.52
CA LEU A 45 -26.31 3.82 -13.44
C LEU A 45 -27.53 4.71 -13.68
N THR A 46 -28.19 5.14 -12.60
CA THR A 46 -29.17 6.22 -12.67
C THR A 46 -28.45 7.54 -13.01
N GLU A 47 -29.15 8.54 -13.51
CA GLU A 47 -28.55 9.86 -13.81
C GLU A 47 -27.81 10.46 -12.61
N VAL A 48 -28.38 10.31 -11.41
CA VAL A 48 -27.75 10.78 -10.17
C VAL A 48 -26.44 10.03 -9.88
N GLN A 49 -26.44 8.72 -10.02
CA GLN A 49 -25.24 7.88 -9.81
C GLN A 49 -24.18 8.18 -10.86
N GLN A 50 -24.57 8.35 -12.13
CA GLN A 50 -23.65 8.72 -13.20
C GLN A 50 -23.02 10.10 -12.94
N SER A 51 -23.83 11.10 -12.59
CA SER A 51 -23.34 12.44 -12.27
C SER A 51 -22.38 12.44 -11.09
N GLN A 52 -22.67 11.66 -10.04
CA GLN A 52 -21.76 11.50 -8.90
C GLN A 52 -20.47 10.79 -9.30
N PHE A 53 -20.58 9.71 -10.08
CA PHE A 53 -19.41 8.99 -10.57
C PHE A 53 -18.52 9.88 -11.45
N ASP A 54 -19.09 10.65 -12.36
CA ASP A 54 -18.36 11.57 -13.23
C ASP A 54 -17.62 12.66 -12.44
N LYS A 55 -18.25 13.18 -11.38
CA LYS A 55 -17.63 14.14 -10.48
C LYS A 55 -16.48 13.50 -9.71
N ILE A 56 -16.73 12.36 -9.08
CA ILE A 56 -15.77 11.64 -8.27
C ILE A 56 -14.57 11.19 -9.11
N SER A 57 -14.82 10.63 -10.29
CA SER A 57 -13.76 10.12 -11.17
C SER A 57 -12.80 11.22 -11.65
N LYS A 58 -13.26 12.48 -11.71
CA LYS A 58 -12.40 13.63 -12.02
C LYS A 58 -11.43 13.94 -10.88
N ASP A 59 -11.89 13.79 -9.64
CA ASP A 59 -11.15 14.16 -8.42
C ASP A 59 -10.34 13.00 -7.83
N ILE A 60 -10.50 11.77 -8.35
CA ILE A 60 -9.71 10.63 -7.89
C ILE A 60 -8.27 10.77 -8.39
N ASP A 61 -7.38 11.02 -7.46
CA ASP A 61 -5.96 11.20 -7.74
C ASP A 61 -5.16 9.89 -7.76
N TYR A 62 -5.81 8.73 -7.52
CA TYR A 62 -5.08 7.50 -7.33
C TYR A 62 -5.98 6.27 -7.41
N PHE A 63 -5.64 5.18 -6.69
CA PHE A 63 -6.54 4.05 -6.64
C PHE A 63 -7.84 4.44 -5.94
N GLY A 64 -8.92 4.24 -6.63
CA GLY A 64 -10.29 4.41 -6.15
C GLY A 64 -11.19 3.30 -6.63
N GLY A 65 -12.26 3.05 -5.88
CA GLY A 65 -13.31 2.10 -6.24
C GLY A 65 -14.68 2.75 -6.19
N PHE A 66 -15.61 2.25 -6.98
CA PHE A 66 -17.02 2.61 -6.94
C PHE A 66 -17.88 1.34 -6.85
N ALA A 67 -18.72 1.27 -5.82
CA ALA A 67 -19.59 0.14 -5.55
C ALA A 67 -21.05 0.57 -5.45
N LEU A 68 -21.97 -0.31 -5.84
CA LEU A 68 -23.40 -0.05 -5.91
C LEU A 68 -24.18 -1.24 -5.34
N ASN A 69 -25.27 -0.93 -4.61
CA ASN A 69 -26.34 -1.87 -4.33
C ASN A 69 -27.45 -1.69 -5.36
N THR A 70 -27.72 -2.71 -6.17
CA THR A 70 -28.71 -2.65 -7.27
C THR A 70 -30.16 -2.68 -6.79
N GLU A 71 -30.42 -3.11 -5.54
CA GLU A 71 -31.78 -3.23 -5.01
C GLU A 71 -32.30 -1.89 -4.48
N ASN A 72 -31.48 -1.13 -3.76
CA ASN A 72 -31.90 0.12 -3.12
C ASN A 72 -31.17 1.36 -3.64
N GLY A 73 -30.26 1.20 -4.61
CA GLY A 73 -29.52 2.30 -5.22
C GLY A 73 -28.44 2.93 -4.33
N ALA A 74 -28.17 2.37 -3.15
CA ALA A 74 -27.07 2.85 -2.31
C ALA A 74 -25.74 2.65 -2.99
N TRP A 75 -24.81 3.56 -2.78
CA TRP A 75 -23.48 3.51 -3.39
C TRP A 75 -22.39 3.93 -2.41
N GLY A 76 -21.16 3.56 -2.74
CA GLY A 76 -19.96 3.93 -2.00
C GLY A 76 -18.78 4.08 -2.94
N TYR A 77 -17.86 4.98 -2.59
CA TYR A 77 -16.65 5.19 -3.37
C TYR A 77 -15.45 5.47 -2.48
N THR A 78 -14.29 5.31 -3.06
CA THR A 78 -13.01 5.59 -2.42
C THR A 78 -12.07 6.34 -3.35
N THR A 79 -11.09 7.03 -2.76
CA THR A 79 -10.04 7.75 -3.49
C THR A 79 -8.78 7.83 -2.64
N GLY A 80 -7.62 7.92 -3.30
CA GLY A 80 -6.35 8.21 -2.66
C GLY A 80 -5.73 7.05 -1.89
N PHE A 81 -6.08 5.81 -2.20
CA PHE A 81 -5.45 4.63 -1.64
C PHE A 81 -4.11 4.34 -2.35
N PHE A 82 -3.21 3.62 -1.69
CA PHE A 82 -1.95 3.15 -2.28
C PHE A 82 -2.08 1.79 -2.97
N SER A 83 -3.20 1.10 -2.78
CA SER A 83 -3.46 -0.22 -3.32
C SER A 83 -4.84 -0.27 -3.92
N GLN A 84 -4.95 -0.86 -5.11
CA GLN A 84 -6.21 -1.10 -5.79
C GLN A 84 -7.15 -1.94 -4.94
N ASP A 85 -6.65 -3.07 -4.44
CA ASP A 85 -7.45 -4.02 -3.65
C ASP A 85 -8.06 -3.35 -2.40
N LEU A 86 -7.27 -2.56 -1.67
CA LEU A 86 -7.78 -1.82 -0.52
C LEU A 86 -8.81 -0.75 -0.91
N ALA A 87 -8.61 -0.07 -2.04
CA ALA A 87 -9.56 0.92 -2.53
C ALA A 87 -10.91 0.29 -2.87
N GLU A 88 -10.88 -0.84 -3.57
CA GLU A 88 -12.06 -1.58 -3.99
C GLU A 88 -12.83 -2.16 -2.80
N GLN A 89 -12.15 -2.83 -1.88
CA GLN A 89 -12.75 -3.35 -0.66
C GLN A 89 -13.41 -2.25 0.18
N ALA A 90 -12.73 -1.12 0.35
CA ALA A 90 -13.28 0.01 1.08
C ALA A 90 -14.51 0.60 0.40
N ALA A 91 -14.55 0.70 -0.93
CA ALA A 91 -15.72 1.18 -1.67
C ALA A 91 -16.94 0.27 -1.43
N VAL A 92 -16.74 -1.05 -1.46
CA VAL A 92 -17.80 -2.03 -1.16
C VAL A 92 -18.28 -1.86 0.29
N LYS A 93 -17.39 -1.75 1.27
CA LYS A 93 -17.76 -1.56 2.67
C LYS A 93 -18.50 -0.26 2.95
N ILE A 94 -18.13 0.83 2.28
CA ILE A 94 -18.86 2.11 2.36
C ILE A 94 -20.27 1.95 1.79
N CYS A 95 -20.38 1.32 0.64
CA CYS A 95 -21.68 1.04 0.00
C CYS A 95 -22.56 0.16 0.91
N GLU A 96 -22.05 -0.92 1.45
CA GLU A 96 -22.77 -1.80 2.39
C GLU A 96 -23.26 -1.05 3.63
N GLY A 97 -22.44 -0.15 4.17
CA GLY A 97 -22.84 0.74 5.26
C GLY A 97 -24.02 1.64 4.87
N ASN A 98 -23.96 2.24 3.69
CA ASN A 98 -25.03 3.09 3.14
C ASN A 98 -26.28 2.27 2.78
N ALA A 99 -26.11 1.02 2.35
CA ALA A 99 -27.16 0.07 2.04
C ALA A 99 -27.79 -0.61 3.28
N ARG A 100 -27.44 -0.16 4.48
CA ARG A 100 -27.87 -0.75 5.76
C ARG A 100 -27.52 -2.25 5.90
N GLY A 101 -26.30 -2.60 5.52
CA GLY A 101 -25.78 -3.96 5.57
C GLY A 101 -26.17 -4.85 4.39
N ARG A 102 -26.91 -4.36 3.40
CA ARG A 102 -27.18 -5.13 2.18
C ARG A 102 -25.93 -5.23 1.30
N PRO A 103 -25.74 -6.35 0.59
CA PRO A 103 -24.55 -6.56 -0.21
C PRO A 103 -24.43 -5.55 -1.36
N CYS A 104 -23.21 -5.08 -1.57
CA CYS A 104 -22.87 -4.20 -2.68
C CYS A 104 -21.89 -4.89 -3.64
N ARG A 105 -21.91 -4.46 -4.89
CA ARG A 105 -21.00 -4.95 -5.93
C ARG A 105 -20.09 -3.84 -6.40
N LEU A 106 -18.83 -4.16 -6.60
CA LEU A 106 -17.89 -3.26 -7.25
C LEU A 106 -18.28 -3.10 -8.72
N VAL A 107 -18.45 -1.87 -9.17
CA VAL A 107 -18.90 -1.52 -10.52
C VAL A 107 -17.75 -0.98 -11.36
N ALA A 108 -16.93 -0.12 -10.75
CA ALA A 108 -15.82 0.49 -11.43
C ALA A 108 -14.63 0.73 -10.46
N ALA A 109 -13.43 0.75 -11.04
CA ALA A 109 -12.24 1.27 -10.39
C ALA A 109 -11.64 2.42 -11.19
N VAL A 110 -11.04 3.37 -10.49
CA VAL A 110 -10.17 4.37 -11.09
C VAL A 110 -8.74 3.99 -10.72
N LEU A 111 -7.93 3.76 -11.75
CA LEU A 111 -6.56 3.31 -11.62
C LEU A 111 -5.61 4.33 -12.24
N PRO A 112 -4.34 4.42 -11.78
CA PRO A 112 -3.30 5.10 -12.53
C PRO A 112 -3.21 4.53 -13.95
N ALA A 113 -2.99 5.39 -14.95
CA ALA A 113 -2.99 4.99 -16.37
C ALA A 113 -1.93 3.93 -16.73
N THR A 114 -0.87 3.83 -15.92
CA THR A 114 0.23 2.87 -16.09
C THR A 114 -0.07 1.48 -15.51
N VAL A 115 -1.15 1.33 -14.77
CA VAL A 115 -1.56 0.03 -14.19
C VAL A 115 -2.39 -0.71 -15.22
N ALA A 116 -1.96 -1.91 -15.61
CA ALA A 116 -2.73 -2.73 -16.53
C ALA A 116 -4.09 -3.12 -15.93
N PRO A 117 -5.20 -3.02 -16.68
CA PRO A 117 -6.50 -3.50 -16.24
C PRO A 117 -6.42 -4.96 -15.81
N GLY A 118 -7.05 -5.30 -14.70
CA GLY A 118 -7.02 -6.67 -14.14
C GLY A 118 -5.80 -7.01 -13.29
N THR A 119 -4.82 -6.09 -13.17
CA THR A 119 -3.72 -6.26 -12.21
C THR A 119 -4.28 -6.22 -10.79
N ARG A 120 -4.29 -7.35 -10.12
CA ARG A 120 -4.62 -7.41 -8.69
C ARG A 120 -3.40 -7.02 -7.86
N ASN A 121 -3.63 -6.39 -6.71
CA ASN A 121 -2.58 -5.94 -5.80
C ASN A 121 -1.65 -4.86 -6.39
N ALA A 122 -2.09 -4.13 -7.43
CA ALA A 122 -1.36 -2.98 -7.90
C ALA A 122 -1.14 -2.00 -6.74
N PHE A 123 0.11 -1.61 -6.57
CA PHE A 123 0.56 -0.76 -5.48
C PHE A 123 1.51 0.29 -6.05
N GLY A 124 1.42 1.51 -5.53
CA GLY A 124 2.35 2.54 -5.95
C GLY A 124 2.04 3.93 -5.39
N PHE A 125 2.84 4.91 -5.76
CA PHE A 125 2.73 6.29 -5.29
C PHE A 125 2.14 7.22 -6.35
N SER A 126 1.20 8.06 -5.94
CA SER A 126 0.75 9.20 -6.74
C SER A 126 1.86 10.22 -6.90
N LYS A 127 1.74 11.08 -7.91
CA LYS A 127 2.67 12.19 -8.14
C LYS A 127 2.89 13.06 -6.87
N TYR A 128 1.84 13.25 -6.06
CA TYR A 128 1.95 13.99 -4.80
C TYR A 128 2.79 13.23 -3.77
N LYS A 129 2.57 11.92 -3.64
CA LYS A 129 3.31 11.07 -2.69
C LYS A 129 4.74 10.82 -3.16
N GLU A 130 4.95 10.70 -4.46
CA GLU A 130 6.29 10.69 -5.07
C GLU A 130 7.05 11.98 -4.74
N LYS A 131 6.40 13.15 -4.90
CA LYS A 131 6.98 14.43 -4.51
C LYS A 131 7.38 14.41 -3.05
N TYR A 132 6.50 13.98 -2.15
CA TYR A 132 6.80 13.89 -0.72
C TYR A 132 8.00 12.97 -0.43
N TYR A 133 8.06 11.80 -1.04
CA TYR A 133 9.18 10.88 -0.90
C TYR A 133 10.50 11.53 -1.39
N LYS A 134 10.48 12.17 -2.56
CA LYS A 134 11.67 12.78 -3.17
C LYS A 134 12.08 14.10 -2.52
N SER A 135 11.15 14.93 -2.06
CA SER A 135 11.44 16.27 -1.52
C SER A 135 11.55 16.32 -0.01
N GLU A 136 10.99 15.35 0.71
CA GLU A 136 11.07 15.33 2.18
C GLU A 136 11.97 14.19 2.68
N PHE A 137 11.61 12.94 2.36
CA PHE A 137 12.33 11.79 2.91
C PHE A 137 13.77 11.68 2.41
N LEU A 138 14.01 11.62 1.08
CA LEU A 138 15.36 11.42 0.54
C LEU A 138 16.35 12.54 0.91
N PRO A 139 15.98 13.85 0.95
CA PRO A 139 16.89 14.90 1.44
C PRO A 139 17.23 14.74 2.92
N GLU A 140 16.29 14.28 3.75
CA GLU A 140 16.60 14.02 5.16
C GLU A 140 17.52 12.80 5.34
N VAL A 141 17.35 11.76 4.52
CA VAL A 141 18.28 10.64 4.48
C VAL A 141 19.71 11.12 4.15
N LYS A 142 19.86 12.01 3.16
CA LYS A 142 21.18 12.56 2.80
C LYS A 142 21.80 13.40 3.91
N ARG A 143 20.99 13.99 4.79
CA ARG A 143 21.43 14.81 5.94
C ARG A 143 21.60 14.01 7.21
N GLN A 144 21.28 12.71 7.21
CA GLN A 144 21.40 11.90 8.42
C GLN A 144 22.86 11.76 8.86
N LYS A 145 23.05 11.62 10.17
CA LYS A 145 24.40 11.43 10.75
C LYS A 145 24.94 10.06 10.31
N SER A 146 26.26 9.98 10.12
CA SER A 146 26.95 8.70 9.86
C SER A 146 26.58 7.65 10.90
N GLY A 147 26.47 6.40 10.49
CA GLY A 147 26.07 5.29 11.36
C GLY A 147 24.59 5.24 11.71
N ARG A 148 23.72 6.02 11.04
CA ARG A 148 22.29 6.03 11.27
C ARG A 148 21.52 5.30 10.18
N TYR A 149 20.29 4.92 10.53
CA TYR A 149 19.37 4.19 9.67
C TYR A 149 18.13 5.04 9.40
N ALA A 150 17.59 4.91 8.20
CA ALA A 150 16.32 5.47 7.81
C ALA A 150 15.34 4.35 7.42
N ALA A 151 14.05 4.60 7.57
CA ALA A 151 13.02 3.71 7.06
C ALA A 151 11.80 4.51 6.60
N PHE A 152 11.10 3.96 5.60
CA PHE A 152 9.88 4.50 5.04
C PHE A 152 8.76 3.48 5.13
N ALA A 153 7.60 3.89 5.63
CA ALA A 153 6.44 3.04 5.83
C ALA A 153 5.19 3.64 5.19
N ILE A 154 4.30 2.78 4.75
CA ILE A 154 3.03 3.14 4.15
C ILE A 154 1.88 2.35 4.78
N GLY A 155 0.71 2.99 4.86
CA GLY A 155 -0.57 2.40 5.24
C GLY A 155 -1.52 2.30 4.05
N SER A 156 -2.80 2.45 4.30
CA SER A 156 -3.83 2.49 3.25
C SER A 156 -3.85 3.82 2.49
N ARG A 157 -3.71 4.94 3.21
CA ARG A 157 -3.77 6.31 2.69
C ARG A 157 -2.70 7.24 3.26
N ALA A 158 -1.92 6.79 4.22
CA ALA A 158 -0.90 7.56 4.90
C ALA A 158 0.48 6.94 4.75
N LEU A 159 1.49 7.74 4.99
CA LEU A 159 2.88 7.35 5.00
C LEU A 159 3.57 7.88 6.24
N GLY A 160 4.73 7.31 6.57
CA GLY A 160 5.56 7.75 7.67
C GLY A 160 6.99 7.33 7.47
N TYR A 161 7.92 8.07 8.03
CA TYR A 161 9.34 7.74 7.95
C TYR A 161 10.09 8.13 9.22
N ASP A 162 11.31 7.64 9.35
CA ASP A 162 12.33 8.06 10.31
C ASP A 162 13.70 8.03 9.63
N THR A 163 14.57 8.99 9.92
CA THR A 163 15.84 9.17 9.22
C THR A 163 17.07 9.19 10.14
N ASN A 164 16.91 9.02 11.45
CA ASN A 164 18.01 9.18 12.41
C ASN A 164 18.05 8.10 13.48
N ALA A 165 17.62 6.89 13.15
CA ALA A 165 17.60 5.77 14.08
C ALA A 165 18.99 5.18 14.33
N LYS A 166 19.20 4.63 15.54
CA LYS A 166 20.46 3.96 15.92
C LYS A 166 20.60 2.57 15.31
N SER A 167 19.49 1.96 14.85
CA SER A 167 19.48 0.65 14.20
C SER A 167 18.33 0.57 13.19
N ALA A 168 18.42 -0.40 12.27
CA ALA A 168 17.37 -0.68 11.29
C ALA A 168 16.00 -0.97 11.95
N ASP A 169 15.99 -1.73 13.04
CA ASP A 169 14.73 -2.08 13.71
C ASP A 169 14.09 -0.89 14.41
N VAL A 170 14.88 0.02 14.97
CA VAL A 170 14.38 1.27 15.53
C VAL A 170 13.84 2.17 14.42
N ALA A 171 14.50 2.26 13.26
CA ALA A 171 14.01 2.99 12.10
C ALA A 171 12.65 2.46 11.63
N LYS A 172 12.55 1.14 11.42
CA LYS A 172 11.30 0.45 11.04
C LYS A 172 10.16 0.74 12.03
N LEU A 173 10.43 0.59 13.32
CA LEU A 173 9.43 0.83 14.36
C LEU A 173 8.91 2.26 14.35
N LYS A 174 9.80 3.25 14.25
CA LYS A 174 9.44 4.66 14.22
C LYS A 174 8.70 5.05 12.94
N ALA A 175 9.18 4.60 11.78
CA ALA A 175 8.50 4.83 10.50
C ALA A 175 7.07 4.28 10.52
N ARG A 176 6.88 3.06 11.03
CA ARG A 176 5.56 2.45 11.20
C ARG A 176 4.67 3.27 12.13
N ARG A 177 5.16 3.66 13.31
CA ARG A 177 4.40 4.48 14.27
C ARG A 177 4.00 5.85 13.68
N ASN A 178 4.87 6.48 12.91
CA ASN A 178 4.57 7.75 12.25
C ASN A 178 3.48 7.56 11.19
N CYS A 179 3.55 6.51 10.40
CA CYS A 179 2.51 6.12 9.46
C CYS A 179 1.17 5.84 10.16
N GLU A 180 1.16 5.07 11.26
CA GLU A 180 -0.04 4.75 12.04
C GLU A 180 -0.70 6.01 12.64
N LYS A 181 0.10 6.97 13.10
CA LYS A 181 -0.40 8.28 13.57
C LYS A 181 -1.06 9.05 12.42
N ALA A 182 -0.45 9.06 11.24
CA ALA A 182 -0.99 9.72 10.06
C ALA A 182 -2.28 9.04 9.57
N GLU A 183 -2.37 7.71 9.61
CA GLU A 183 -3.60 6.96 9.32
C GLU A 183 -4.71 7.29 10.33
N ALA A 184 -4.39 7.34 11.62
CA ALA A 184 -5.35 7.72 12.65
C ALA A 184 -5.87 9.16 12.47
N TRP A 185 -5.00 10.08 12.05
CA TRP A 185 -5.39 11.44 11.72
C TRP A 185 -6.30 11.51 10.49
N ASN A 186 -5.96 10.81 9.42
CA ASN A 186 -6.79 10.74 8.21
C ASN A 186 -8.18 10.14 8.52
N ARG A 187 -8.23 9.11 9.36
CA ARG A 187 -9.51 8.53 9.81
C ARG A 187 -10.38 9.52 10.57
N LYS A 188 -9.82 10.31 11.48
CA LYS A 188 -10.58 11.33 12.22
C LYS A 188 -11.22 12.37 11.31
N LYS A 189 -10.56 12.72 10.21
CA LYS A 189 -11.06 13.70 9.23
C LYS A 189 -11.99 13.11 8.18
N SER A 190 -12.06 11.79 8.07
CA SER A 190 -12.93 11.11 7.13
C SER A 190 -14.38 11.09 7.62
N GLU A 191 -15.31 11.03 6.69
CA GLU A 191 -16.73 10.79 6.98
C GLU A 191 -16.90 9.47 7.77
N ILE A 192 -17.99 9.36 8.52
CA ILE A 192 -18.25 8.21 9.39
C ILE A 192 -18.28 6.89 8.59
N SER A 193 -18.91 6.89 7.43
CA SER A 193 -18.98 5.74 6.52
C SER A 193 -17.59 5.25 6.09
N VAL A 194 -16.74 6.18 5.66
CA VAL A 194 -15.34 5.91 5.29
C VAL A 194 -14.54 5.39 6.49
N ARG A 195 -14.72 6.00 7.66
CA ARG A 195 -14.05 5.60 8.89
C ARG A 195 -14.40 4.17 9.30
N ASN A 196 -15.70 3.84 9.26
CA ASN A 196 -16.18 2.51 9.61
C ASN A 196 -15.69 1.46 8.61
N ALA A 197 -15.76 1.75 7.30
CA ALA A 197 -15.25 0.87 6.26
C ALA A 197 -13.76 0.57 6.45
N ILE A 198 -12.96 1.63 6.61
CA ILE A 198 -11.54 1.48 6.85
C ILE A 198 -11.25 0.68 8.14
N SER A 199 -11.99 0.87 9.21
CA SER A 199 -11.80 0.14 10.47
C SER A 199 -12.20 -1.34 10.38
N ALA A 200 -13.11 -1.69 9.49
CA ALA A 200 -13.57 -3.06 9.27
C ALA A 200 -12.66 -3.89 8.35
N MET A 201 -11.65 -3.26 7.74
CA MET A 201 -10.74 -3.94 6.82
C MET A 201 -9.55 -4.52 7.56
N ASP A 202 -9.34 -5.82 7.45
CA ASP A 202 -8.11 -6.46 7.91
C ASP A 202 -6.93 -6.08 7.01
N GLY A 203 -5.80 -5.76 7.61
CA GLY A 203 -4.56 -5.53 6.85
C GLY A 203 -4.11 -4.08 6.70
N GLN A 204 -4.74 -3.13 7.37
CA GLN A 204 -4.38 -1.70 7.31
C GLN A 204 -3.17 -1.31 8.15
N LYS A 205 -2.44 -2.28 8.67
CA LYS A 205 -1.22 -1.98 9.41
C LYS A 205 -0.20 -1.36 8.47
N CYS A 206 0.34 -0.22 8.86
CA CYS A 206 1.45 0.37 8.15
C CYS A 206 2.59 -0.64 8.01
N ARG A 207 3.04 -0.83 6.78
CA ARG A 207 4.18 -1.72 6.44
C ARG A 207 5.38 -0.89 6.05
N VAL A 208 6.55 -1.33 6.47
CA VAL A 208 7.81 -0.75 6.02
C VAL A 208 8.09 -1.27 4.62
N ILE A 209 8.37 -0.36 3.70
CA ILE A 209 8.68 -0.68 2.30
C ILE A 209 10.14 -0.40 1.94
N GLU A 210 10.84 0.38 2.75
CA GLU A 210 12.23 0.68 2.51
C GLU A 210 12.99 0.86 3.82
N VAL A 211 14.23 0.40 3.84
CA VAL A 211 15.19 0.65 4.92
C VAL A 211 16.53 1.03 4.30
N ILE A 212 17.04 2.19 4.65
CA ILE A 212 18.32 2.70 4.18
C ILE A 212 19.31 2.60 5.34
N GLY A 213 20.41 1.90 5.11
CA GLY A 213 21.50 1.75 6.06
C GLY A 213 22.37 3.00 6.20
N PRO A 214 23.38 2.96 7.07
CA PRO A 214 24.34 4.03 7.20
C PRO A 214 25.18 4.18 5.93
N SER A 215 25.36 5.40 5.51
CA SER A 215 26.36 5.81 4.51
C SER A 215 27.72 5.98 5.16
#